data_e16bd9db89090a7e1db02799c86512ee
#
_entry.id   e16bd9db89090a7e1db02799c86512ee
#
_cell.length_a   1.000
_cell.length_b   1.000
_cell.length_c   1.000
_cell.angle_alpha   90.00
_cell.angle_beta   90.00
_cell.angle_gamma   90.00
#
_symmetry.space_group_name_H-M   'P 1'
#
loop_
_entity.id
_entity.type
_entity.pdbx_description
1 polymer ?
#
loop_
_entity_poly.entity_id
_entity_poly.type
_entity_poly.pdbx_seq_one_letter_code
_entity_poly.pdbx_strand_id
1 'polypeptide(L)'
;MIVCLPVTADGQMGQSWGRADRVAIAEVGELGISKWEEFEVGWDKTHDALEHGQHHERIARFLTDRRVGCVVAGHMGPPMVQMLGEMGISVRLGALGEARRAAASARN
;
A
#
# COMPACT_ATOMS: atom_id res chain seq x y z
N MET A 1 -10.33 -3.04 -9.59
CA MET A 1 -8.91 -3.02 -9.19
C MET A 1 -8.81 -2.90 -7.67
N ILE A 2 -8.00 -3.72 -7.06
CA ILE A 2 -7.77 -3.66 -5.62
C ILE A 2 -6.46 -2.91 -5.36
N VAL A 3 -6.56 -1.83 -4.60
CA VAL A 3 -5.46 -0.90 -4.33
C VAL A 3 -5.11 -0.95 -2.85
N CYS A 4 -3.82 -0.94 -2.53
CA CYS A 4 -3.34 -0.82 -1.16
C CYS A 4 -2.51 0.44 -1.03
N LEU A 5 -2.70 1.18 0.06
CA LEU A 5 -1.97 2.42 0.28
C LEU A 5 -1.79 2.69 1.78
N PRO A 6 -0.66 3.30 2.17
CA PRO A 6 -0.47 3.68 3.57
C PRO A 6 -1.34 4.88 3.89
N VAL A 7 -1.99 4.85 5.05
CA VAL A 7 -2.91 5.92 5.44
C VAL A 7 -2.68 6.32 6.89
N THR A 8 -3.06 7.56 7.20
CA THR A 8 -3.09 8.03 8.57
C THR A 8 -4.49 7.84 9.15
N ALA A 9 -4.62 7.99 10.47
CA ALA A 9 -5.91 7.83 11.13
C ALA A 9 -6.95 8.86 10.68
N ASP A 10 -6.50 10.01 10.17
CA ASP A 10 -7.39 11.08 9.69
C ASP A 10 -7.61 11.05 8.18
N GLY A 11 -7.26 9.95 7.52
CA GLY A 11 -7.60 9.75 6.12
C GLY A 11 -6.64 10.35 5.10
N GLN A 12 -5.44 10.72 5.53
CA GLN A 12 -4.41 11.25 4.63
C GLN A 12 -3.45 10.16 4.18
N MET A 13 -2.68 10.43 3.13
CA MET A 13 -1.62 9.52 2.73
C MET A 13 -0.57 9.43 3.83
N GLY A 14 -0.18 8.21 4.19
CA GLY A 14 0.93 7.97 5.09
C GLY A 14 2.26 8.32 4.43
N GLN A 15 3.28 8.64 5.22
CA GLN A 15 4.55 9.11 4.70
C GLN A 15 5.39 8.04 4.02
N SER A 16 5.31 6.81 4.50
CA SER A 16 6.19 5.74 4.04
C SER A 16 5.40 4.46 3.85
N TRP A 17 5.72 3.73 2.80
CA TRP A 17 5.10 2.43 2.55
C TRP A 17 5.65 1.34 3.48
N GLY A 18 6.97 1.13 3.47
CA GLY A 18 7.59 0.03 4.20
C GLY A 18 7.57 0.16 5.72
N ARG A 19 7.26 1.34 6.23
CA ARG A 19 7.16 1.61 7.67
C ARG A 19 5.76 2.03 8.08
N ALA A 20 4.77 1.71 7.27
CA ALA A 20 3.39 2.09 7.57
C ALA A 20 2.89 1.36 8.82
N ASP A 21 2.22 2.06 9.71
CA ASP A 21 1.52 1.44 10.82
C ASP A 21 0.10 1.04 10.42
N ARG A 22 -0.45 1.71 9.42
CA ARG A 22 -1.81 1.49 8.94
C ARG A 22 -1.85 1.57 7.42
N VAL A 23 -2.61 0.67 6.80
CA VAL A 23 -2.86 0.71 5.36
C VAL A 23 -4.35 0.58 5.09
N ALA A 24 -4.78 1.05 3.93
CA ALA A 24 -6.13 0.83 3.45
C ALA A 24 -6.10 -0.10 2.24
N ILE A 25 -7.12 -0.93 2.14
CA ILE A 25 -7.41 -1.73 0.95
C ILE A 25 -8.67 -1.16 0.35
N ALA A 26 -8.60 -0.71 -0.90
CA ALA A 26 -9.72 -0.10 -1.60
C ALA A 26 -10.04 -0.87 -2.87
N GLU A 27 -11.33 -1.08 -3.11
CA GLU A 27 -11.77 -1.62 -4.39
C GLU A 27 -12.21 -0.43 -5.24
N VAL A 28 -11.54 -0.24 -6.38
CA VAL A 28 -11.73 0.93 -7.23
C VAL A 28 -12.22 0.50 -8.61
N GLY A 29 -13.33 1.05 -9.04
CA GLY A 29 -13.93 0.78 -10.34
C GLY A 29 -14.22 2.07 -11.09
N GLU A 30 -15.01 1.95 -12.17
CA GLU A 30 -15.33 3.09 -13.02
C GLU A 30 -16.07 4.21 -12.28
N LEU A 31 -16.84 3.85 -11.27
CA LEU A 31 -17.64 4.82 -10.51
C LEU A 31 -16.94 5.27 -9.24
N GLY A 32 -15.67 4.93 -9.09
CA GLY A 32 -14.89 5.30 -7.93
C GLY A 32 -14.69 4.16 -6.95
N ILE A 33 -14.54 4.49 -5.67
CA ILE A 33 -14.28 3.51 -4.62
C ILE A 33 -15.59 2.85 -4.21
N SER A 34 -15.66 1.52 -4.32
CA SER A 34 -16.83 0.74 -3.91
C SER A 34 -16.63 0.08 -2.55
N LYS A 35 -15.39 -0.06 -2.07
CA LYS A 35 -15.08 -0.69 -0.81
C LYS A 35 -13.81 -0.07 -0.24
N TRP A 36 -13.78 0.14 1.08
CA TRP A 36 -12.63 0.71 1.78
C TRP A 36 -12.50 0.03 3.15
N GLU A 37 -11.36 -0.60 3.40
CA GLU A 37 -11.06 -1.24 4.67
C GLU A 37 -9.69 -0.81 5.14
N GLU A 38 -9.54 -0.50 6.43
CA GLU A 38 -8.25 -0.12 7.00
C GLU A 38 -7.74 -1.20 7.94
N PHE A 39 -6.43 -1.38 7.95
CA PHE A 39 -5.77 -2.39 8.75
C PHE A 39 -4.58 -1.79 9.50
N GLU A 40 -4.47 -2.09 10.78
CA GLU A 40 -3.27 -1.76 11.55
C GLU A 40 -2.25 -2.87 11.29
N VAL A 41 -1.29 -2.61 10.43
CA VAL A 41 -0.32 -3.63 10.01
C VAL A 41 0.96 -3.60 10.83
N GLY A 42 1.28 -2.47 11.46
CA GLY A 42 2.44 -2.37 12.33
C GLY A 42 3.79 -2.58 11.64
N TRP A 43 3.88 -2.25 10.36
CA TRP A 43 5.13 -2.42 9.62
C TRP A 43 6.25 -1.51 10.11
N ASP A 44 5.90 -0.40 10.74
CA ASP A 44 6.85 0.49 11.39
C ASP A 44 7.65 -0.24 12.47
N LYS A 45 6.99 -1.16 13.17
CA LYS A 45 7.62 -1.96 14.23
C LYS A 45 8.40 -3.15 13.67
N THR A 46 7.85 -3.83 12.67
CA THR A 46 8.49 -5.01 12.09
C THR A 46 9.66 -4.65 11.20
N HIS A 47 9.68 -3.42 10.64
CA HIS A 47 10.79 -2.94 9.83
C HIS A 47 12.10 -2.98 10.60
N ASP A 48 12.07 -2.64 11.89
CA ASP A 48 13.28 -2.62 12.72
C ASP A 48 13.51 -3.93 13.46
N ALA A 49 12.47 -4.73 13.68
CA ALA A 49 12.53 -5.95 14.47
C ALA A 49 12.88 -7.20 13.66
N LEU A 50 12.57 -7.21 12.37
CA LEU A 50 12.78 -8.37 11.49
C LEU A 50 13.92 -8.09 10.52
N GLU A 51 14.54 -9.17 10.05
CA GLU A 51 15.49 -9.07 8.95
C GLU A 51 14.76 -8.52 7.72
N HIS A 52 15.49 -7.83 6.84
CA HIS A 52 14.92 -7.17 5.69
C HIS A 52 14.07 -8.10 4.83
N GLY A 53 14.57 -9.31 4.56
CA GLY A 53 13.84 -10.29 3.75
C GLY A 53 12.55 -10.74 4.40
N GLN A 54 12.55 -10.93 5.73
CA GLN A 54 11.36 -11.34 6.48
C GLN A 54 10.30 -10.23 6.47
N HIS A 55 10.74 -8.99 6.58
CA HIS A 55 9.84 -7.83 6.54
C HIS A 55 9.16 -7.73 5.17
N HIS A 56 9.94 -7.86 4.08
CA HIS A 56 9.41 -7.83 2.72
C HIS A 56 8.46 -8.99 2.47
N GLU A 57 8.80 -10.17 2.96
CA GLU A 57 7.94 -11.35 2.81
C GLU A 57 6.59 -11.16 3.50
N ARG A 58 6.58 -10.55 4.68
CA ARG A 58 5.35 -10.27 5.41
C ARG A 58 4.44 -9.33 4.60
N ILE A 59 5.02 -8.29 4.03
CA ILE A 59 4.27 -7.35 3.18
C ILE A 59 3.73 -8.07 1.94
N ALA A 60 4.59 -8.86 1.27
CA ALA A 60 4.19 -9.61 0.08
C ALA A 60 3.00 -10.52 0.36
N ARG A 61 3.04 -11.23 1.48
CA ARG A 61 1.96 -12.15 1.87
C ARG A 61 0.66 -11.40 2.13
N PHE A 62 0.73 -10.26 2.81
CA PHE A 62 -0.44 -9.43 3.07
C PHE A 62 -1.13 -9.02 1.77
N LEU A 63 -0.34 -8.60 0.78
CA LEU A 63 -0.85 -8.16 -0.51
C LEU A 63 -1.42 -9.32 -1.33
N THR A 64 -0.72 -10.45 -1.32
CA THR A 64 -1.15 -11.64 -2.06
C THR A 64 -2.48 -12.17 -1.51
N ASP A 65 -2.61 -12.25 -0.20
CA ASP A 65 -3.81 -12.77 0.44
C ASP A 65 -5.05 -11.92 0.10
N ARG A 66 -4.85 -10.64 -0.18
CA ARG A 66 -5.92 -9.70 -0.48
C ARG A 66 -6.03 -9.36 -1.96
N ARG A 67 -5.28 -10.05 -2.81
CA ARG A 67 -5.31 -9.90 -4.27
C ARG A 67 -5.10 -8.46 -4.72
N VAL A 68 -4.17 -7.77 -4.07
CA VAL A 68 -3.85 -6.39 -4.41
C VAL A 68 -3.18 -6.33 -5.79
N GLY A 69 -3.68 -5.47 -6.66
CA GLY A 69 -3.13 -5.28 -7.99
C GLY A 69 -2.35 -3.98 -8.17
N CYS A 70 -2.48 -3.06 -7.21
CA CYS A 70 -1.79 -1.78 -7.27
C CYS A 70 -1.47 -1.29 -5.87
N VAL A 71 -0.27 -0.74 -5.69
CA VAL A 71 0.13 -0.06 -4.46
C VAL A 71 0.33 1.41 -4.78
N VAL A 72 -0.28 2.29 -3.99
CA VAL A 72 -0.14 3.73 -4.11
C VAL A 72 0.60 4.24 -2.89
N ALA A 73 1.69 4.98 -3.09
CA ALA A 73 2.49 5.48 -1.98
C ALA A 73 3.15 6.81 -2.36
N GLY A 74 3.62 7.55 -1.35
CA GLY A 74 4.39 8.75 -1.61
C GLY A 74 5.82 8.40 -2.00
N HIS A 75 6.42 7.51 -1.22
CA HIS A 75 7.80 7.06 -1.43
C HIS A 75 7.92 5.57 -1.16
N MET A 76 8.85 4.94 -1.88
CA MET A 76 9.15 3.53 -1.70
C MET A 76 10.59 3.26 -2.13
N GLY A 77 11.31 2.43 -1.37
CA GLY A 77 12.68 2.06 -1.72
C GLY A 77 12.74 1.16 -2.96
N PRO A 78 13.85 1.23 -3.72
CA PRO A 78 13.99 0.42 -4.94
C PRO A 78 13.80 -1.09 -4.76
N PRO A 79 14.32 -1.75 -3.70
CA PRO A 79 14.09 -3.18 -3.52
C PRO A 79 12.62 -3.54 -3.39
N MET A 80 11.83 -2.70 -2.72
CA MET A 80 10.39 -2.93 -2.59
C MET A 80 9.68 -2.76 -3.93
N VAL A 81 10.03 -1.72 -4.68
CA VAL A 81 9.47 -1.49 -6.02
C VAL A 81 9.73 -2.71 -6.91
N GLN A 82 10.96 -3.24 -6.87
CA GLN A 82 11.32 -4.41 -7.65
C GLN A 82 10.51 -5.63 -7.24
N MET A 83 10.37 -5.88 -5.94
CA MET A 83 9.60 -7.02 -5.44
C MET A 83 8.15 -6.96 -5.92
N LEU A 84 7.51 -5.81 -5.78
CA LEU A 84 6.12 -5.64 -6.20
C LEU A 84 5.96 -5.83 -7.70
N GLY A 85 6.91 -5.33 -8.50
CA GLY A 85 6.91 -5.52 -9.93
C GLY A 85 6.99 -6.99 -10.31
N GLU A 86 7.84 -7.76 -9.62
CA GLU A 86 7.97 -9.19 -9.84
C GLU A 86 6.71 -9.95 -9.48
N MET A 87 5.92 -9.43 -8.55
CA MET A 87 4.63 -9.99 -8.17
C MET A 87 3.50 -9.60 -9.12
N GLY A 88 3.78 -8.77 -10.11
CA GLY A 88 2.77 -8.28 -11.03
C GLY A 88 1.92 -7.16 -10.47
N ILE A 89 2.38 -6.50 -9.41
CA ILE A 89 1.66 -5.40 -8.77
C ILE A 89 2.17 -4.08 -9.33
N SER A 90 1.24 -3.24 -9.81
CA SER A 90 1.58 -1.89 -10.27
C SER A 90 1.92 -1.00 -9.08
N VAL A 91 2.88 -0.10 -9.26
CA VAL A 91 3.28 0.83 -8.19
C VAL A 91 3.13 2.25 -8.70
N ARG A 92 2.46 3.09 -7.90
CA ARG A 92 2.29 4.50 -8.20
C ARG A 92 2.85 5.31 -7.05
N LEU A 93 3.86 6.12 -7.34
CA LEU A 93 4.57 6.92 -6.34
C LEU A 93 4.22 8.39 -6.48
N GLY A 94 4.58 9.17 -5.45
CA GLY A 94 4.35 10.60 -5.42
C GLY A 94 2.95 11.01 -4.98
N ALA A 95 2.18 10.08 -4.43
CA ALA A 95 0.82 10.37 -3.96
C ALA A 95 0.87 11.20 -2.67
N LEU A 96 0.08 12.26 -2.63
CA LEU A 96 -0.01 13.18 -1.50
C LEU A 96 -1.47 13.49 -1.19
N GLY A 97 -1.73 13.98 0.01
CA GLY A 97 -3.03 14.49 0.39
C GLY A 97 -4.00 13.41 0.83
N GLU A 98 -5.24 13.54 0.45
CA GLU A 98 -6.31 12.66 0.88
C GLU A 98 -6.17 11.26 0.28
N ALA A 99 -6.17 10.25 1.14
CA ALA A 99 -5.94 8.87 0.72
C ALA A 99 -6.99 8.35 -0.26
N ARG A 100 -8.27 8.67 -0.01
CA ARG A 100 -9.33 8.21 -0.91
C ARG A 100 -9.20 8.79 -2.31
N ARG A 101 -8.78 10.04 -2.40
CA ARG A 101 -8.53 10.68 -3.71
C ARG A 101 -7.37 10.02 -4.42
N ALA A 102 -6.29 9.71 -3.69
CA ALA A 102 -5.13 9.04 -4.27
C ALA A 102 -5.50 7.65 -4.79
N ALA A 103 -6.29 6.90 -4.02
CA ALA A 103 -6.75 5.57 -4.43
C ALA A 103 -7.62 5.64 -5.70
N ALA A 104 -8.55 6.58 -5.76
CA ALA A 104 -9.43 6.73 -6.91
C ALA A 104 -8.64 7.10 -8.17
N SER A 105 -7.55 7.86 -8.03
CA SER A 105 -6.70 8.24 -9.15
C SER A 105 -5.81 7.10 -9.65
N ALA A 106 -5.67 6.03 -8.90
CA ALA A 106 -4.83 4.89 -9.27
C ALA A 106 -5.41 4.09 -10.43
N ARG A 107 -6.67 4.29 -10.69
CA ARG A 107 -7.36 3.62 -11.77
C ARG A 107 -6.95 4.25 -13.11
N ASN A 108 -6.42 3.42 -13.98
CA ASN A 108 -6.09 3.82 -15.35
C ASN A 108 -5.61 2.64 -16.13
#